data_c0b6811689f698c8bb132d953754c7bb
#
_entry.id   c0b6811689f698c8bb132d953754c7bb
#
_cell.length_a   1.000
_cell.length_b   1.000
_cell.length_c   1.000
_cell.angle_alpha   90.00
_cell.angle_beta   90.00
_cell.angle_gamma   90.00
#
_symmetry.space_group_name_H-M   'P 1'
#
loop_
_entity.id
_entity.type
_entity.pdbx_description
1 polymer ?
#
loop_
_entity_poly.entity_id
_entity_poly.type
_entity_poly.pdbx_seq_one_letter_code
_entity_poly.pdbx_strand_id
1 'polypeptide(L)'
;MKNRSRSQWISFLLSPILLAATSAHGQESDAEALAKAAQNPIASMISLPFQNNTNTNFGPQEKTQNVLNIQPVWPFSAGDNWNFITRTIVPVMSQPALTPNGSRTEGLGDITFSGFLSPKVAGQWIWGVGGIGLLPTGDKALTADKWGLGPAVVALTFNGPWVVGGLINNVWSVSGSGPNDVNLMTLQPFLNYNLPGARYFTFAPLITANWEAESGEQWTVPLGVGYGKIFKLGKLPVNGQVSLYHNVVKPTFGPDWQLRVQLQFMFPK
;
A
#
# COMPACT_ATOMS: atom_id res chain seq x y z
N MET A 1 81.62 2.50 -38.79
CA MET A 1 81.04 1.17 -38.50
C MET A 1 79.84 1.37 -37.56
N LYS A 2 78.70 1.33 -38.11
CA LYS A 2 77.57 0.36 -37.98
C LYS A 2 77.41 -0.15 -36.53
N ASN A 3 76.34 0.25 -35.80
CA ASN A 3 75.26 -0.71 -35.65
C ASN A 3 73.95 -0.07 -35.16
N ARG A 4 72.87 -0.46 -35.83
CA ARG A 4 71.47 -0.19 -35.56
C ARG A 4 71.03 -1.08 -34.42
N SER A 5 70.14 -0.58 -33.53
CA SER A 5 69.23 -1.47 -32.83
C SER A 5 67.85 -0.84 -32.71
N ARG A 6 66.93 -1.66 -33.09
CA ARG A 6 65.48 -1.41 -33.27
C ARG A 6 64.77 -1.20 -31.96
N SER A 7 63.97 -0.20 -31.88
CA SER A 7 62.85 -0.11 -30.94
C SER A 7 61.65 -0.84 -31.50
N GLN A 8 61.12 -1.80 -30.76
CA GLN A 8 59.80 -2.43 -31.04
C GLN A 8 58.82 -1.95 -29.98
N TRP A 9 57.82 -1.29 -30.45
CA TRP A 9 56.40 -1.24 -30.16
C TRP A 9 55.86 -2.19 -29.13
N ILE A 10 55.34 -1.65 -28.02
CA ILE A 10 54.25 -2.23 -27.22
C ILE A 10 53.13 -1.20 -27.22
N SER A 11 52.17 -1.39 -28.13
CA SER A 11 50.91 -0.68 -28.12
C SER A 11 49.91 -1.45 -27.26
N PHE A 12 49.60 -0.90 -26.16
CA PHE A 12 48.35 -0.75 -25.48
C PHE A 12 47.09 -1.40 -26.00
N LEU A 13 46.55 -2.22 -25.16
CA LEU A 13 45.12 -2.49 -25.02
C LEU A 13 44.68 -2.05 -23.62
N LEU A 14 44.24 -0.80 -23.53
CA LEU A 14 43.50 -0.28 -22.39
C LEU A 14 42.29 0.48 -22.94
N SER A 15 41.17 -0.19 -22.92
CA SER A 15 39.79 0.30 -22.82
C SER A 15 38.82 -0.71 -23.44
N PRO A 16 37.74 -1.13 -22.82
CA PRO A 16 36.65 -0.31 -22.35
C PRO A 16 36.00 -0.87 -21.05
N ILE A 17 36.36 -0.35 -19.89
CA ILE A 17 35.65 -0.72 -18.64
C ILE A 17 34.81 0.45 -18.10
N LEU A 18 34.89 1.64 -18.70
CA LEU A 18 34.25 2.82 -18.11
C LEU A 18 32.77 3.04 -18.50
N LEU A 19 32.22 2.32 -19.49
CA LEU A 19 30.81 2.54 -19.91
C LEU A 19 29.79 1.72 -19.13
N ALA A 20 30.19 0.68 -18.40
CA ALA A 20 29.26 -0.17 -17.65
C ALA A 20 28.86 0.43 -16.28
N ALA A 21 29.70 1.26 -15.69
CA ALA A 21 29.48 1.83 -14.36
C ALA A 21 28.42 2.93 -14.33
N THR A 22 28.33 3.74 -15.38
CA THR A 22 27.36 4.84 -15.44
C THR A 22 25.91 4.36 -15.66
N SER A 23 25.73 3.26 -16.38
CA SER A 23 24.39 2.67 -16.60
C SER A 23 23.84 2.00 -15.34
N ALA A 24 24.71 1.42 -14.50
CA ALA A 24 24.31 0.79 -13.26
C ALA A 24 23.86 1.81 -12.21
N HIS A 25 24.52 2.94 -12.08
CA HIS A 25 24.16 4.01 -11.14
C HIS A 25 22.85 4.73 -11.53
N GLY A 26 22.61 4.96 -12.82
CA GLY A 26 21.36 5.54 -13.31
C GLY A 26 20.16 4.61 -13.04
N GLN A 27 20.34 3.32 -13.25
CA GLN A 27 19.26 2.34 -13.05
C GLN A 27 18.95 2.08 -11.56
N GLU A 28 19.93 2.21 -10.68
CA GLU A 28 19.75 2.10 -9.23
C GLU A 28 19.00 3.33 -8.70
N SER A 29 19.36 4.54 -9.14
CA SER A 29 18.66 5.77 -8.77
C SER A 29 17.18 5.80 -9.21
N ASP A 30 16.87 5.26 -10.39
CA ASP A 30 15.50 5.15 -10.89
C ASP A 30 14.66 4.16 -10.05
N ALA A 31 15.26 3.04 -9.65
CA ALA A 31 14.59 2.04 -8.82
C ALA A 31 14.34 2.56 -7.39
N GLU A 32 15.25 3.35 -6.83
CA GLU A 32 15.08 4.00 -5.53
C GLU A 32 13.99 5.09 -5.58
N ALA A 33 13.93 5.88 -6.66
CA ALA A 33 12.86 6.84 -6.87
C ALA A 33 11.49 6.15 -6.98
N LEU A 34 11.42 5.03 -7.69
CA LEU A 34 10.22 4.20 -7.77
C LEU A 34 9.84 3.59 -6.41
N ALA A 35 10.81 3.20 -5.57
CA ALA A 35 10.54 2.73 -4.23
C ALA A 35 9.85 3.80 -3.37
N LYS A 36 10.35 5.03 -3.41
CA LYS A 36 9.71 6.17 -2.73
C LYS A 36 8.32 6.47 -3.29
N ALA A 37 8.16 6.43 -4.62
CA ALA A 37 6.85 6.63 -5.26
C ALA A 37 5.85 5.53 -4.87
N ALA A 38 6.27 4.27 -4.79
CA ALA A 38 5.41 3.16 -4.36
C ALA A 38 4.93 3.28 -2.91
N GLN A 39 5.68 3.99 -2.07
CA GLN A 39 5.37 4.24 -0.67
C GLN A 39 4.48 5.48 -0.45
N ASN A 40 4.20 6.25 -1.51
CA ASN A 40 3.34 7.42 -1.47
C ASN A 40 1.92 7.04 -1.93
N PRO A 41 0.90 7.02 -1.05
CA PRO A 41 -0.46 6.62 -1.41
C PRO A 41 -1.18 7.60 -2.36
N ILE A 42 -0.64 8.82 -2.51
CA ILE A 42 -1.12 9.86 -3.44
C ILE A 42 -0.07 10.24 -4.49
N ALA A 43 0.77 9.28 -4.87
CA ALA A 43 1.72 9.49 -5.95
C ALA A 43 1.02 9.81 -7.27
N SER A 44 1.64 10.69 -8.07
CA SER A 44 1.15 11.04 -9.42
C SER A 44 1.48 9.94 -10.44
N MET A 45 1.25 8.68 -10.08
CA MET A 45 1.57 7.48 -10.85
C MET A 45 0.41 6.49 -10.80
N ILE A 46 0.06 5.94 -11.96
CA ILE A 46 -0.92 4.84 -12.02
C ILE A 46 -0.29 3.62 -11.37
N SER A 47 -1.03 2.97 -10.48
CA SER A 47 -0.60 1.70 -9.87
C SER A 47 -1.77 0.77 -9.60
N LEU A 48 -1.46 -0.53 -9.59
CA LEU A 48 -2.43 -1.59 -9.30
C LEU A 48 -1.86 -2.54 -8.25
N PRO A 49 -2.07 -2.26 -6.96
CA PRO A 49 -1.75 -3.16 -5.87
C PRO A 49 -2.73 -4.33 -5.78
N PHE A 50 -2.19 -5.53 -5.61
CA PHE A 50 -2.87 -6.73 -5.12
C PHE A 50 -2.32 -7.02 -3.74
N GLN A 51 -3.13 -6.81 -2.70
CA GLN A 51 -2.73 -6.96 -1.32
C GLN A 51 -3.56 -8.05 -0.66
N ASN A 52 -2.93 -9.17 -0.34
CA ASN A 52 -3.56 -10.26 0.39
C ASN A 52 -3.25 -10.14 1.89
N ASN A 53 -4.30 -10.18 2.70
CA ASN A 53 -4.21 -10.20 4.16
C ASN A 53 -4.77 -11.56 4.64
N THR A 54 -3.89 -12.37 5.21
CA THR A 54 -4.24 -13.63 5.87
C THR A 54 -4.29 -13.38 7.37
N ASN A 55 -5.48 -13.43 7.95
CA ASN A 55 -5.76 -13.17 9.35
C ASN A 55 -6.01 -14.51 10.08
N THR A 56 -5.23 -14.79 11.12
CA THR A 56 -5.37 -16.04 11.90
C THR A 56 -6.21 -15.82 13.15
N ASN A 57 -6.81 -16.90 13.65
CA ASN A 57 -7.62 -16.93 14.87
C ASN A 57 -8.80 -15.93 14.83
N PHE A 58 -9.44 -15.82 13.66
CA PHE A 58 -10.56 -14.91 13.43
C PHE A 58 -11.90 -15.60 13.69
N GLY A 59 -12.80 -14.88 14.36
CA GLY A 59 -14.15 -15.30 14.63
C GLY A 59 -14.26 -16.32 15.79
N PRO A 60 -15.48 -16.74 16.15
CA PRO A 60 -15.73 -17.64 17.27
C PRO A 60 -15.18 -19.05 17.08
N GLN A 61 -14.79 -19.42 15.86
CA GLN A 61 -14.17 -20.70 15.53
C GLN A 61 -12.64 -20.60 15.41
N GLU A 62 -12.02 -19.44 15.66
CA GLU A 62 -10.58 -19.18 15.58
C GLU A 62 -9.95 -19.65 14.27
N LYS A 63 -10.64 -19.45 13.16
CA LYS A 63 -10.19 -19.88 11.83
C LYS A 63 -9.49 -18.75 11.07
N THR A 64 -8.86 -19.14 9.97
CA THR A 64 -8.21 -18.17 9.08
C THR A 64 -9.22 -17.47 8.19
N GLN A 65 -9.21 -16.13 8.22
CA GLN A 65 -9.83 -15.25 7.24
C GLN A 65 -8.80 -14.86 6.18
N ASN A 66 -9.21 -14.78 4.93
CA ASN A 66 -8.38 -14.26 3.86
C ASN A 66 -9.10 -13.12 3.13
N VAL A 67 -8.39 -12.00 2.90
CA VAL A 67 -8.91 -10.82 2.20
C VAL A 67 -7.89 -10.37 1.17
N LEU A 68 -8.21 -10.56 -0.11
CA LEU A 68 -7.45 -10.01 -1.22
C LEU A 68 -8.06 -8.67 -1.62
N ASN A 69 -7.34 -7.59 -1.41
CA ASN A 69 -7.71 -6.25 -1.85
C ASN A 69 -7.05 -5.94 -3.21
N ILE A 70 -7.87 -5.67 -4.22
CA ILE A 70 -7.43 -5.14 -5.51
C ILE A 70 -7.61 -3.61 -5.44
N GLN A 71 -6.51 -2.85 -5.60
CA GLN A 71 -6.50 -1.44 -5.21
C GLN A 71 -6.00 -0.51 -6.33
N PRO A 72 -6.71 -0.35 -7.47
CA PRO A 72 -6.29 0.59 -8.50
C PRO A 72 -6.20 2.03 -7.97
N VAL A 73 -5.09 2.68 -8.29
CA VAL A 73 -4.82 4.09 -8.01
C VAL A 73 -4.65 4.81 -9.34
N TRP A 74 -5.41 5.89 -9.53
CA TRP A 74 -5.38 6.66 -10.76
C TRP A 74 -5.30 8.17 -10.49
N PRO A 75 -4.18 8.83 -10.86
CA PRO A 75 -4.04 10.27 -10.75
C PRO A 75 -4.56 10.99 -12.01
N PHE A 76 -5.35 12.01 -11.80
CA PHE A 76 -5.84 12.94 -12.82
C PHE A 76 -5.28 14.33 -12.57
N SER A 77 -5.02 15.10 -13.63
CA SER A 77 -4.72 16.54 -13.50
C SER A 77 -6.01 17.30 -13.23
N ALA A 78 -6.04 18.10 -12.18
CA ALA A 78 -7.17 18.96 -11.81
C ALA A 78 -6.74 20.44 -11.92
N GLY A 79 -6.67 20.94 -13.15
CA GLY A 79 -6.12 22.26 -13.47
C GLY A 79 -4.58 22.31 -13.37
N ASP A 80 -4.03 23.52 -13.26
CA ASP A 80 -2.59 23.71 -13.33
C ASP A 80 -1.86 23.35 -12.03
N ASN A 81 -2.51 23.51 -10.89
CA ASN A 81 -1.87 23.45 -9.58
C ASN A 81 -2.21 22.19 -8.77
N TRP A 82 -3.20 21.39 -9.19
CA TRP A 82 -3.73 20.27 -8.41
C TRP A 82 -3.73 18.97 -9.19
N ASN A 83 -3.58 17.88 -8.45
CA ASN A 83 -3.89 16.52 -8.88
C ASN A 83 -5.12 16.04 -8.11
N PHE A 84 -5.99 15.29 -8.79
CA PHE A 84 -7.04 14.51 -8.17
C PHE A 84 -6.65 13.04 -8.25
N ILE A 85 -6.36 12.43 -7.12
CA ILE A 85 -5.93 11.03 -7.04
C ILE A 85 -7.08 10.18 -6.53
N THR A 86 -7.47 9.18 -7.31
CA THR A 86 -8.51 8.22 -6.92
C THR A 86 -7.88 6.90 -6.50
N ARG A 87 -8.46 6.26 -5.50
CA ARG A 87 -8.13 4.91 -5.06
C ARG A 87 -9.43 4.15 -4.82
N THR A 88 -9.58 3.02 -5.49
CA THR A 88 -10.67 2.06 -5.25
C THR A 88 -10.10 0.86 -4.51
N ILE A 89 -10.83 0.27 -3.59
CA ILE A 89 -10.48 -0.99 -2.95
C ILE A 89 -11.61 -1.96 -3.18
N VAL A 90 -11.33 -3.05 -3.88
CA VAL A 90 -12.24 -4.15 -4.15
C VAL A 90 -11.79 -5.35 -3.33
N PRO A 91 -12.48 -5.70 -2.23
CA PRO A 91 -12.10 -6.82 -1.39
C PRO A 91 -12.73 -8.12 -1.88
N VAL A 92 -11.90 -9.13 -2.16
CA VAL A 92 -12.31 -10.53 -2.37
C VAL A 92 -12.03 -11.27 -1.08
N MET A 93 -13.06 -11.83 -0.47
CA MET A 93 -13.01 -12.34 0.90
C MET A 93 -13.28 -13.84 0.94
N SER A 94 -12.55 -14.54 1.82
CA SER A 94 -12.88 -15.88 2.30
C SER A 94 -12.95 -15.78 3.82
N GLN A 95 -14.18 -15.66 4.33
CA GLN A 95 -14.48 -15.38 5.72
C GLN A 95 -15.00 -16.61 6.45
N PRO A 96 -14.41 -17.02 7.56
CA PRO A 96 -14.99 -18.07 8.40
C PRO A 96 -16.31 -17.60 8.99
N ALA A 97 -17.10 -18.55 9.43
CA ALA A 97 -18.38 -18.27 10.07
C ALA A 97 -18.22 -17.35 11.28
N LEU A 98 -19.12 -16.37 11.40
CA LEU A 98 -19.23 -15.48 12.57
C LEU A 98 -20.13 -16.06 13.67
N THR A 99 -20.68 -17.24 13.44
CA THR A 99 -21.48 -17.99 14.42
C THR A 99 -20.87 -19.38 14.64
N PRO A 100 -21.02 -19.99 15.84
CA PRO A 100 -20.39 -21.27 16.15
C PRO A 100 -20.72 -22.41 15.18
N ASN A 101 -21.94 -22.45 14.64
CA ASN A 101 -22.43 -23.48 13.73
C ASN A 101 -22.53 -23.02 12.27
N GLY A 102 -22.00 -21.87 11.93
CA GLY A 102 -22.05 -21.36 10.57
C GLY A 102 -21.01 -21.99 9.64
N SER A 103 -21.11 -21.66 8.36
CA SER A 103 -20.16 -22.05 7.32
C SER A 103 -19.33 -20.87 6.88
N ARG A 104 -18.20 -21.15 6.22
CA ARG A 104 -17.36 -20.16 5.53
C ARG A 104 -18.15 -19.51 4.40
N THR A 105 -17.97 -18.21 4.22
CA THR A 105 -18.53 -17.45 3.10
C THR A 105 -17.38 -16.90 2.25
N GLU A 106 -17.53 -17.04 0.94
CA GLU A 106 -16.59 -16.52 -0.05
C GLU A 106 -17.33 -15.60 -1.01
N GLY A 107 -16.69 -14.49 -1.39
CA GLY A 107 -17.29 -13.54 -2.29
C GLY A 107 -16.65 -12.15 -2.22
N LEU A 108 -17.35 -11.16 -2.76
CA LEU A 108 -16.96 -9.77 -2.70
C LEU A 108 -17.43 -9.12 -1.40
N GLY A 109 -16.60 -8.28 -0.81
CA GLY A 109 -17.01 -7.33 0.22
C GLY A 109 -17.40 -5.99 -0.38
N ASP A 110 -17.75 -5.03 0.46
CA ASP A 110 -18.13 -3.70 0.02
C ASP A 110 -16.92 -2.94 -0.56
N ILE A 111 -17.12 -2.34 -1.73
CA ILE A 111 -16.10 -1.52 -2.38
C ILE A 111 -15.98 -0.20 -1.66
N THR A 112 -14.76 0.26 -1.42
CA THR A 112 -14.49 1.63 -1.00
C THR A 112 -13.83 2.41 -2.12
N PHE A 113 -14.23 3.67 -2.25
CA PHE A 113 -13.68 4.62 -3.20
C PHE A 113 -13.20 5.87 -2.46
N SER A 114 -11.95 6.27 -2.66
CA SER A 114 -11.39 7.49 -2.09
C SER A 114 -10.91 8.42 -3.19
N GLY A 115 -11.12 9.72 -3.00
CA GLY A 115 -10.59 10.76 -3.87
C GLY A 115 -9.87 11.82 -3.05
N PHE A 116 -8.66 12.21 -3.49
CA PHE A 116 -7.81 13.19 -2.82
C PHE A 116 -7.42 14.32 -3.77
N LEU A 117 -7.60 15.56 -3.36
CA LEU A 117 -6.97 16.72 -3.97
C LEU A 117 -5.60 16.93 -3.32
N SER A 118 -4.55 16.99 -4.13
CA SER A 118 -3.17 17.17 -3.71
C SER A 118 -2.47 18.20 -4.59
N PRO A 119 -1.68 19.13 -4.04
CA PRO A 119 -0.90 20.08 -4.85
C PRO A 119 0.09 19.35 -5.79
N LYS A 120 0.25 19.84 -7.03
CA LYS A 120 1.25 19.34 -7.98
C LYS A 120 2.66 19.65 -7.55
N VAL A 121 2.87 20.85 -6.99
CA VAL A 121 4.15 21.25 -6.43
C VAL A 121 4.17 20.88 -4.96
N ALA A 122 4.90 19.83 -4.66
CA ALA A 122 5.08 19.39 -3.29
C ALA A 122 6.08 20.33 -2.58
N GLY A 123 5.72 20.77 -1.38
CA GLY A 123 6.66 21.37 -0.45
C GLY A 123 7.46 20.28 0.31
N GLN A 124 7.92 20.57 1.50
CA GLN A 124 8.53 19.57 2.39
C GLN A 124 7.55 18.42 2.71
N TRP A 125 6.26 18.74 2.83
CA TRP A 125 5.17 17.81 3.01
C TRP A 125 4.36 17.63 1.74
N ILE A 126 4.14 16.38 1.35
CA ILE A 126 3.15 15.97 0.36
C ILE A 126 1.88 15.68 1.12
N TRP A 127 0.77 16.28 0.73
CA TRP A 127 -0.50 16.09 1.42
C TRP A 127 -1.68 16.06 0.46
N GLY A 128 -2.74 15.50 0.90
CA GLY A 128 -4.01 15.48 0.16
C GLY A 128 -5.20 15.44 1.13
N VAL A 129 -6.24 16.13 0.75
CA VAL A 129 -7.53 16.14 1.43
C VAL A 129 -8.61 15.68 0.49
N GLY A 130 -9.61 15.01 1.02
CA GLY A 130 -10.67 14.51 0.18
C GLY A 130 -11.72 13.72 0.94
N GLY A 131 -12.30 12.73 0.27
CA GLY A 131 -13.35 11.91 0.84
C GLY A 131 -13.17 10.43 0.54
N ILE A 132 -13.91 9.64 1.29
CA ILE A 132 -14.08 8.21 1.10
C ILE A 132 -15.55 7.87 1.03
N GLY A 133 -15.93 6.99 0.11
CA GLY A 133 -17.26 6.40 -0.01
C GLY A 133 -17.21 4.89 0.21
N LEU A 134 -18.21 4.35 0.87
CA LEU A 134 -18.50 2.92 0.98
C LEU A 134 -19.70 2.62 0.08
N LEU A 135 -19.56 1.59 -0.76
CA LEU A 135 -20.57 1.17 -1.71
C LEU A 135 -21.08 -0.23 -1.32
N PRO A 136 -22.41 -0.43 -1.17
CA PRO A 136 -23.00 -1.73 -0.81
C PRO A 136 -22.97 -2.69 -2.01
N THR A 137 -21.80 -3.13 -2.39
CA THR A 137 -21.53 -3.99 -3.56
C THR A 137 -21.18 -5.41 -3.20
N GLY A 138 -21.01 -5.69 -1.91
CA GLY A 138 -20.64 -6.99 -1.40
C GLY A 138 -21.75 -8.02 -1.48
N ASP A 139 -21.38 -9.29 -1.42
CA ASP A 139 -22.32 -10.39 -1.29
C ASP A 139 -23.04 -10.31 0.08
N LYS A 140 -24.29 -10.74 0.15
CA LYS A 140 -25.19 -10.55 1.32
C LYS A 140 -24.57 -10.85 2.69
N ALA A 141 -23.70 -11.83 2.78
CA ALA A 141 -23.05 -12.19 4.04
C ALA A 141 -21.73 -11.47 4.30
N LEU A 142 -21.28 -10.62 3.35
CA LEU A 142 -20.01 -9.90 3.39
C LEU A 142 -20.17 -8.39 3.25
N THR A 143 -21.41 -7.90 3.11
CA THR A 143 -21.76 -6.50 2.98
C THR A 143 -22.37 -5.95 4.27
N ALA A 144 -22.16 -4.67 4.53
CA ALA A 144 -22.96 -3.92 5.50
C ALA A 144 -24.32 -3.51 4.92
N ASP A 145 -24.52 -3.62 3.58
CA ASP A 145 -25.67 -3.15 2.83
C ASP A 145 -26.01 -1.66 3.14
N LYS A 146 -24.94 -0.86 3.26
CA LYS A 146 -25.01 0.57 3.58
C LYS A 146 -24.16 1.39 2.61
N TRP A 147 -24.70 2.48 2.13
CA TRP A 147 -23.91 3.55 1.55
C TRP A 147 -23.25 4.34 2.66
N GLY A 148 -21.96 4.62 2.52
CA GLY A 148 -21.22 5.40 3.50
C GLY A 148 -20.43 6.51 2.83
N LEU A 149 -20.23 7.60 3.55
CA LEU A 149 -19.41 8.74 3.14
C LEU A 149 -18.60 9.24 4.34
N GLY A 150 -17.46 9.87 4.04
CA GLY A 150 -16.67 10.51 5.06
C GLY A 150 -15.45 11.26 4.55
N PRO A 151 -14.77 12.03 5.40
CA PRO A 151 -13.55 12.73 5.06
C PRO A 151 -12.34 11.78 5.05
N ALA A 152 -11.33 12.15 4.27
CA ALA A 152 -10.05 11.48 4.23
C ALA A 152 -8.92 12.51 4.11
N VAL A 153 -7.84 12.28 4.86
CA VAL A 153 -6.65 13.12 4.85
C VAL A 153 -5.41 12.23 4.79
N VAL A 154 -4.43 12.64 4.01
CA VAL A 154 -3.13 11.99 3.93
C VAL A 154 -2.04 13.04 3.94
N ALA A 155 -0.95 12.76 4.63
CA ALA A 155 0.25 13.58 4.62
C ALA A 155 1.50 12.72 4.78
N LEU A 156 2.57 13.07 4.07
CA LEU A 156 3.87 12.39 4.18
C LEU A 156 5.01 13.32 3.83
N THR A 157 6.20 12.93 4.28
CA THR A 157 7.46 13.60 3.96
C THR A 157 8.57 12.59 3.68
N PHE A 158 9.54 13.01 2.89
CA PHE A 158 10.77 12.28 2.63
C PHE A 158 11.93 12.99 3.34
N ASN A 159 12.65 12.24 4.19
CA ASN A 159 13.83 12.75 4.88
C ASN A 159 14.98 11.74 4.77
N GLY A 160 15.89 11.97 3.83
CA GLY A 160 16.94 11.01 3.51
C GLY A 160 16.35 9.63 3.11
N PRO A 161 16.72 8.56 3.84
CA PRO A 161 16.18 7.22 3.58
C PRO A 161 14.76 7.01 4.14
N TRP A 162 14.25 7.93 4.95
CA TRP A 162 12.97 7.79 5.61
C TRP A 162 11.81 8.33 4.77
N VAL A 163 10.69 7.60 4.82
CA VAL A 163 9.36 8.08 4.39
C VAL A 163 8.46 7.98 5.60
N VAL A 164 7.95 9.11 6.04
CA VAL A 164 7.12 9.21 7.26
C VAL A 164 5.82 9.89 6.91
N GLY A 165 4.72 9.32 7.35
CA GLY A 165 3.42 9.90 7.09
C GLY A 165 2.27 9.10 7.68
N GLY A 166 1.06 9.44 7.24
CA GLY A 166 -0.15 8.75 7.63
C GLY A 166 -1.34 9.13 6.76
N LEU A 167 -2.29 8.23 6.72
CA LEU A 167 -3.62 8.41 6.12
C LEU A 167 -4.65 8.16 7.21
N ILE A 168 -5.63 9.05 7.31
CA ILE A 168 -6.78 8.88 8.19
C ILE A 168 -8.07 9.15 7.43
N ASN A 169 -9.08 8.36 7.70
CA ASN A 169 -10.45 8.59 7.25
C ASN A 169 -11.44 8.10 8.30
N ASN A 170 -12.67 8.55 8.18
CA ASN A 170 -13.82 7.96 8.87
C ASN A 170 -14.99 7.86 7.89
N VAL A 171 -15.70 6.75 7.92
CA VAL A 171 -16.87 6.50 7.09
C VAL A 171 -18.09 6.36 7.98
N TRP A 172 -19.15 7.11 7.68
CA TRP A 172 -20.47 6.97 8.31
C TRP A 172 -21.46 6.45 7.29
N SER A 173 -22.34 5.55 7.70
CA SER A 173 -23.50 5.15 6.89
C SER A 173 -24.45 6.34 6.70
N VAL A 174 -24.93 6.54 5.48
CA VAL A 174 -25.85 7.61 5.11
C VAL A 174 -27.19 7.08 4.60
N SER A 175 -27.22 5.84 4.09
CA SER A 175 -28.43 5.14 3.64
C SER A 175 -28.15 3.66 3.46
N GLY A 176 -29.20 2.87 3.23
CA GLY A 176 -29.11 1.42 2.99
C GLY A 176 -30.08 0.64 3.86
N SER A 177 -30.23 -0.66 3.56
CA SER A 177 -31.18 -1.54 4.21
C SER A 177 -30.55 -2.49 5.24
N GLY A 178 -29.22 -2.53 5.36
CA GLY A 178 -28.53 -3.34 6.35
C GLY A 178 -28.93 -3.02 7.77
N PRO A 179 -28.93 -4.01 8.67
CA PRO A 179 -29.43 -3.87 10.03
C PRO A 179 -28.54 -3.01 10.94
N ASN A 180 -27.24 -2.92 10.63
CA ASN A 180 -26.28 -2.21 11.45
C ASN A 180 -25.76 -0.97 10.74
N ASP A 181 -25.62 0.11 11.47
CA ASP A 181 -24.97 1.30 10.96
C ASP A 181 -23.45 1.10 10.86
N VAL A 182 -22.83 1.90 10.02
CA VAL A 182 -21.38 1.92 9.84
C VAL A 182 -20.84 3.25 10.36
N ASN A 183 -19.92 3.19 11.28
CA ASN A 183 -19.14 4.32 11.73
C ASN A 183 -17.73 3.79 12.00
N LEU A 184 -16.90 3.81 10.95
CA LEU A 184 -15.58 3.16 10.95
C LEU A 184 -14.48 4.17 10.66
N MET A 185 -13.60 4.38 11.64
CA MET A 185 -12.36 5.11 11.47
C MET A 185 -11.25 4.17 11.01
N THR A 186 -10.43 4.64 10.09
CA THR A 186 -9.20 3.99 9.66
C THR A 186 -8.04 4.96 9.78
N LEU A 187 -6.99 4.56 10.48
CA LEU A 187 -5.72 5.27 10.58
C LEU A 187 -4.59 4.34 10.11
N GLN A 188 -3.87 4.76 9.11
CA GLN A 188 -2.70 4.07 8.61
C GLN A 188 -1.46 4.97 8.74
N PRO A 189 -0.75 4.96 9.88
CA PRO A 189 0.59 5.54 9.95
C PRO A 189 1.53 4.71 9.09
N PHE A 190 2.51 5.35 8.46
CA PHE A 190 3.58 4.63 7.76
C PHE A 190 4.94 5.25 8.03
N LEU A 191 5.86 4.37 8.36
CA LEU A 191 7.26 4.68 8.57
C LEU A 191 8.08 3.66 7.76
N ASN A 192 8.74 4.14 6.71
CA ASN A 192 9.55 3.29 5.86
C ASN A 192 11.01 3.75 5.90
N TYR A 193 11.92 2.79 5.92
CA TYR A 193 13.36 3.02 5.83
C TYR A 193 13.91 2.39 4.57
N ASN A 194 14.33 3.22 3.62
CA ASN A 194 14.85 2.81 2.34
C ASN A 194 16.31 2.39 2.44
N LEU A 195 16.64 1.27 1.83
CA LEU A 195 17.95 0.66 1.74
C LEU A 195 18.47 0.74 0.30
N PRO A 196 19.78 0.66 0.06
CA PRO A 196 20.33 0.54 -1.28
C PRO A 196 19.74 -0.63 -2.07
N GLY A 197 19.62 -0.50 -3.38
CA GLY A 197 19.05 -1.52 -4.27
C GLY A 197 17.53 -1.60 -4.19
N ALA A 198 16.85 -0.48 -3.96
CA ALA A 198 15.40 -0.31 -3.95
C ALA A 198 14.67 -1.28 -3.00
N ARG A 199 15.26 -1.56 -1.87
CA ARG A 199 14.72 -2.34 -0.75
C ARG A 199 14.30 -1.41 0.37
N TYR A 200 13.37 -1.85 1.23
CA TYR A 200 12.97 -1.05 2.38
C TYR A 200 12.36 -1.90 3.48
N PHE A 201 12.51 -1.45 4.71
CA PHE A 201 11.67 -1.88 5.81
C PHE A 201 10.44 -0.96 5.91
N THR A 202 9.31 -1.53 6.30
CA THR A 202 8.06 -0.80 6.41
C THR A 202 7.34 -1.14 7.71
N PHE A 203 6.85 -0.09 8.37
CA PHE A 203 5.84 -0.16 9.42
C PHE A 203 4.62 0.61 8.90
N ALA A 204 3.56 -0.11 8.51
CA ALA A 204 2.34 0.49 7.95
C ALA A 204 1.10 -0.31 8.41
N PRO A 205 0.84 -0.36 9.73
CA PRO A 205 -0.33 -1.01 10.27
C PRO A 205 -1.60 -0.30 9.82
N LEU A 206 -2.70 -1.06 9.73
CA LEU A 206 -4.03 -0.50 9.51
C LEU A 206 -4.79 -0.54 10.84
N ILE A 207 -4.75 0.56 11.57
CA ILE A 207 -5.48 0.74 12.84
C ILE A 207 -6.92 1.09 12.49
N THR A 208 -7.88 0.40 13.09
CA THR A 208 -9.30 0.69 12.88
C THR A 208 -10.03 0.88 14.20
N ALA A 209 -11.09 1.71 14.19
CA ALA A 209 -12.02 1.83 15.28
C ALA A 209 -13.46 1.80 14.73
N ASN A 210 -14.20 0.77 15.11
CA ASN A 210 -15.63 0.69 14.84
C ASN A 210 -16.39 1.35 16.00
N TRP A 211 -16.89 2.55 15.77
CA TRP A 211 -17.57 3.35 16.79
C TRP A 211 -18.98 2.84 17.14
N GLU A 212 -19.54 1.94 16.31
CA GLU A 212 -20.82 1.27 16.57
C GLU A 212 -20.66 0.04 17.47
N ALA A 213 -19.41 -0.43 17.70
CA ALA A 213 -19.16 -1.56 18.58
C ALA A 213 -19.24 -1.15 20.06
N GLU A 214 -19.52 -2.13 20.92
CA GLU A 214 -19.53 -1.96 22.37
C GLU A 214 -18.18 -1.45 22.89
N SER A 215 -18.22 -0.80 24.06
CA SER A 215 -17.00 -0.32 24.72
C SER A 215 -16.04 -1.48 24.99
N GLY A 216 -14.79 -1.34 24.55
CA GLY A 216 -13.77 -2.39 24.62
C GLY A 216 -13.67 -3.27 23.37
N GLU A 217 -14.67 -3.26 22.48
CA GLU A 217 -14.70 -4.04 21.22
C GLU A 217 -14.46 -3.16 19.98
N GLN A 218 -14.13 -1.89 20.16
CA GLN A 218 -14.07 -0.91 19.07
C GLN A 218 -12.78 -0.99 18.25
N TRP A 219 -11.65 -1.21 18.92
CA TRP A 219 -10.34 -1.00 18.33
C TRP A 219 -9.68 -2.27 17.83
N THR A 220 -9.04 -2.15 16.66
CA THR A 220 -8.02 -3.10 16.19
C THR A 220 -6.72 -2.34 15.97
N VAL A 221 -5.68 -2.71 16.73
CA VAL A 221 -4.36 -2.06 16.68
C VAL A 221 -3.30 -3.11 16.37
N PRO A 222 -2.89 -3.25 15.09
CA PRO A 222 -1.80 -4.13 14.70
C PRO A 222 -0.45 -3.46 14.93
N LEU A 223 0.51 -4.22 15.46
CA LEU A 223 1.94 -3.87 15.52
C LEU A 223 2.75 -4.91 14.76
N GLY A 224 3.71 -4.48 13.96
CA GLY A 224 4.53 -5.38 13.18
C GLY A 224 5.42 -4.66 12.20
N VAL A 225 6.10 -5.40 11.36
CA VAL A 225 7.06 -4.88 10.40
C VAL A 225 6.97 -5.66 9.10
N GLY A 226 7.34 -5.02 8.02
CA GLY A 226 7.43 -5.64 6.69
C GLY A 226 8.76 -5.30 6.02
N TYR A 227 8.99 -6.02 4.94
CA TYR A 227 10.10 -5.81 4.03
C TYR A 227 9.58 -5.77 2.61
N GLY A 228 10.06 -4.82 1.83
CA GLY A 228 9.70 -4.66 0.43
C GLY A 228 10.90 -4.43 -0.47
N LYS A 229 10.68 -4.69 -1.75
CA LYS A 229 11.66 -4.47 -2.80
C LYS A 229 10.97 -4.13 -4.12
N ILE A 230 11.55 -3.16 -4.84
CA ILE A 230 11.19 -2.92 -6.23
C ILE A 230 12.04 -3.82 -7.13
N PHE A 231 11.40 -4.48 -8.06
CA PHE A 231 12.04 -5.27 -9.12
C PHE A 231 11.29 -5.05 -10.44
N LYS A 232 11.85 -5.54 -11.54
CA LYS A 232 11.23 -5.41 -12.87
C LYS A 232 10.77 -6.77 -13.38
N LEU A 233 9.54 -6.84 -13.88
CA LEU A 233 9.05 -7.94 -14.71
C LEU A 233 9.08 -7.47 -16.16
N GLY A 234 10.14 -7.82 -16.88
CA GLY A 234 10.45 -7.21 -18.17
C GLY A 234 10.70 -5.70 -18.00
N LYS A 235 9.85 -4.86 -18.62
CA LYS A 235 9.92 -3.39 -18.49
C LYS A 235 9.04 -2.83 -17.36
N LEU A 236 8.16 -3.64 -16.76
CA LEU A 236 7.19 -3.20 -15.77
C LEU A 236 7.82 -3.22 -14.37
N PRO A 237 7.90 -2.07 -13.66
CA PRO A 237 8.30 -2.05 -12.27
C PRO A 237 7.21 -2.66 -11.38
N VAL A 238 7.64 -3.47 -10.44
CA VAL A 238 6.76 -4.13 -9.47
C VAL A 238 7.32 -3.94 -8.07
N ASN A 239 6.48 -3.52 -7.14
CA ASN A 239 6.78 -3.49 -5.72
C ASN A 239 6.26 -4.77 -5.05
N GLY A 240 7.16 -5.62 -4.57
CA GLY A 240 6.82 -6.77 -3.76
C GLY A 240 7.05 -6.45 -2.28
N GLN A 241 6.08 -6.78 -1.41
CA GLN A 241 6.16 -6.54 0.02
C GLN A 241 5.56 -7.71 0.80
N VAL A 242 6.19 -8.06 1.91
CA VAL A 242 5.67 -8.99 2.92
C VAL A 242 5.74 -8.32 4.28
N SER A 243 4.67 -8.40 5.06
CA SER A 243 4.61 -7.82 6.41
C SER A 243 3.88 -8.77 7.36
N LEU A 244 4.32 -8.80 8.61
CA LEU A 244 3.67 -9.58 9.67
C LEU A 244 3.27 -8.62 10.79
N TYR A 245 2.01 -8.68 11.20
CA TYR A 245 1.43 -7.87 12.28
C TYR A 245 0.79 -8.76 13.33
N HIS A 246 0.93 -8.37 14.59
CA HIS A 246 0.18 -8.90 15.72
C HIS A 246 -0.80 -7.83 16.19
N ASN A 247 -2.07 -8.16 16.36
CA ASN A 247 -3.07 -7.26 16.91
C ASN A 247 -2.94 -7.20 18.42
N VAL A 248 -2.31 -6.12 18.93
CA VAL A 248 -2.10 -5.91 20.39
C VAL A 248 -3.36 -5.42 21.09
N VAL A 249 -4.29 -4.83 20.33
CA VAL A 249 -5.66 -4.55 20.71
C VAL A 249 -6.55 -5.08 19.62
N LYS A 250 -7.60 -5.79 19.99
CA LYS A 250 -8.57 -6.35 19.05
C LYS A 250 -9.90 -6.62 19.74
N PRO A 251 -11.01 -6.66 19.00
CA PRO A 251 -12.27 -7.23 19.51
C PRO A 251 -12.10 -8.69 19.92
N THR A 252 -13.00 -9.17 20.76
CA THR A 252 -13.00 -10.57 21.29
C THR A 252 -12.81 -11.61 20.19
N PHE A 253 -13.49 -11.45 19.04
CA PHE A 253 -13.39 -12.35 17.88
C PHE A 253 -12.48 -11.80 16.75
N GLY A 254 -11.73 -10.76 17.03
CA GLY A 254 -10.75 -10.21 16.09
C GLY A 254 -9.54 -11.13 15.91
N PRO A 255 -8.83 -11.07 14.78
CA PRO A 255 -7.68 -11.93 14.51
C PRO A 255 -6.50 -11.61 15.42
N ASP A 256 -5.66 -12.62 15.72
CA ASP A 256 -4.41 -12.41 16.46
C ASP A 256 -3.30 -11.88 15.56
N TRP A 257 -3.10 -12.52 14.42
CA TRP A 257 -2.03 -12.20 13.49
C TRP A 257 -2.55 -11.91 12.10
N GLN A 258 -1.85 -11.03 11.43
CA GLN A 258 -2.06 -10.73 10.00
C GLN A 258 -0.74 -10.88 9.25
N LEU A 259 -0.70 -11.83 8.30
CA LEU A 259 0.30 -11.87 7.25
C LEU A 259 -0.22 -11.08 6.05
N ARG A 260 0.51 -10.04 5.65
CA ARG A 260 0.21 -9.25 4.46
C ARG A 260 1.25 -9.51 3.38
N VAL A 261 0.79 -9.89 2.21
CA VAL A 261 1.61 -10.02 1.00
C VAL A 261 1.05 -9.07 -0.06
N GLN A 262 1.91 -8.26 -0.66
CA GLN A 262 1.50 -7.28 -1.67
C GLN A 262 2.38 -7.38 -2.90
N LEU A 263 1.74 -7.32 -4.08
CA LEU A 263 2.36 -7.06 -5.37
C LEU A 263 1.69 -5.82 -5.96
N GLN A 264 2.46 -4.77 -6.20
CA GLN A 264 1.97 -3.52 -6.78
C GLN A 264 2.64 -3.30 -8.13
N PHE A 265 1.86 -3.39 -9.18
CA PHE A 265 2.28 -3.04 -10.53
C PHE A 265 2.25 -1.52 -10.69
N MET A 266 3.35 -0.96 -11.22
CA MET A 266 3.52 0.48 -11.34
C MET A 266 3.65 0.86 -12.80
N PHE A 267 2.97 1.93 -13.21
CA PHE A 267 2.94 2.43 -14.59
C PHE A 267 3.44 3.88 -14.58
N PRO A 268 4.76 4.10 -14.50
CA PRO A 268 5.35 5.44 -14.60
C PRO A 268 5.03 6.02 -16.00
N LYS A 269 4.77 7.35 -16.01
CA LYS A 269 4.51 8.11 -17.24
C LYS A 269 5.80 8.38 -18.00
#